data_89251d557811c7acfe0bd5e1b43a669a
#
_entry.id   89251d557811c7acfe0bd5e1b43a669a
#
_cell.length_a   1.000
_cell.length_b   1.000
_cell.length_c   1.000
_cell.angle_alpha   90.00
_cell.angle_beta   90.00
_cell.angle_gamma   90.00
#
_symmetry.space_group_name_H-M   'P 1'
#
loop_
_entity.id
_entity.type
_entity.pdbx_description
1 polymer ?
#
loop_
_entity_poly.entity_id
_entity_poly.type
_entity_poly.pdbx_seq_one_letter_code
_entity_poly.pdbx_strand_id
1 'polypeptide(L)'
;MRKTTWPVLFLSLAALALAAEAQNAPPRPMKIKVTAEQANLREKPDIGSSIVQQIPEGTVLEADRKDGEWYFVRYTLEDGGVIGGWIHESLVEVVVEGAPPKPEEKTPAREAPPRERGSRPVRIGRIRTPEFRTGAIPLEFAVSAGIATLSPRDLNDGTRGYAGLTGASIGALTPASPDALHLAVLAGFELSYRLSPRLALGLGADFLSGSNGDTMVISGELLSETVSTKPSVRGVPVKIMVRFYPGAGIYVRGGLGLYSVKAGYLFRTEGAGSLQQSKGSATATGLGGEAAFGGEWDVAPRTSFFVEAGLRMASFSGLTGRNVATSSGLDSQTEPGTLYFFHKTGADDHAYALISVRGSVPSEAGVVDARRANINLSGTAVRVGLRYRF
;
A
#
# COMPACT_ATOMS: atom_id res chain seq x y z
N MET A 1 11.75 -33.02 -33.08
CA MET A 1 11.07 -32.88 -31.78
C MET A 1 11.98 -32.14 -30.82
N ARG A 2 11.83 -30.83 -30.66
CA ARG A 2 12.60 -30.01 -29.71
C ARG A 2 11.76 -29.86 -28.44
N LYS A 3 12.25 -30.36 -27.33
CA LYS A 3 11.66 -30.21 -25.98
C LYS A 3 11.80 -28.76 -25.57
N THR A 4 10.69 -28.03 -25.56
CA THR A 4 10.62 -26.66 -25.03
C THR A 4 10.52 -26.73 -23.52
N THR A 5 11.53 -26.22 -22.88
CA THR A 5 11.71 -26.20 -21.42
C THR A 5 10.74 -25.22 -20.75
N TRP A 6 9.98 -25.68 -19.79
CA TRP A 6 9.04 -24.98 -18.92
C TRP A 6 9.60 -24.34 -17.63
N PRO A 7 10.88 -23.94 -17.50
CA PRO A 7 11.36 -23.38 -16.24
C PRO A 7 11.06 -21.91 -16.03
N VAL A 8 10.65 -21.15 -17.07
CA VAL A 8 10.46 -19.68 -16.97
C VAL A 8 9.14 -19.31 -16.30
N LEU A 9 8.12 -20.16 -16.40
CA LEU A 9 6.80 -19.88 -15.80
C LEU A 9 6.80 -20.05 -14.26
N PHE A 10 7.62 -20.96 -13.74
CA PHE A 10 7.74 -21.19 -12.30
C PHE A 10 8.53 -20.11 -11.57
N LEU A 11 9.53 -19.49 -12.21
CA LEU A 11 10.29 -18.40 -11.60
C LEU A 11 9.45 -17.13 -11.42
N SER A 12 8.52 -16.85 -12.33
CA SER A 12 7.66 -15.66 -12.24
C SER A 12 6.60 -15.80 -11.14
N LEU A 13 6.09 -17.00 -10.89
CA LEU A 13 5.15 -17.24 -9.78
C LEU A 13 5.84 -17.20 -8.41
N ALA A 14 7.08 -17.65 -8.31
CA ALA A 14 7.87 -17.60 -7.09
C ALA A 14 8.25 -16.15 -6.70
N ALA A 15 8.56 -15.29 -7.69
CA ALA A 15 8.81 -13.88 -7.46
C ALA A 15 7.56 -13.12 -6.97
N LEU A 16 6.37 -13.52 -7.42
CA LEU A 16 5.10 -12.94 -6.96
C LEU A 16 4.76 -13.37 -5.51
N ALA A 17 5.10 -14.59 -5.13
CA ALA A 17 4.90 -15.10 -3.76
C ALA A 17 5.84 -14.40 -2.76
N LEU A 18 7.11 -14.18 -3.14
CA LEU A 18 8.08 -13.47 -2.32
C LEU A 18 7.71 -11.98 -2.12
N ALA A 19 7.11 -11.32 -3.14
CA ALA A 19 6.66 -9.94 -3.01
C ALA A 19 5.45 -9.80 -2.06
N ALA A 20 4.61 -10.84 -1.96
CA ALA A 20 3.47 -10.86 -1.03
C ALA A 20 3.88 -11.11 0.42
N GLU A 21 4.96 -11.87 0.65
CA GLU A 21 5.52 -12.09 2.00
C GLU A 21 6.32 -10.89 2.51
N ALA A 22 7.00 -10.14 1.62
CA ALA A 22 7.75 -8.96 1.99
C ALA A 22 6.87 -7.81 2.55
N GLN A 23 5.56 -7.80 2.23
CA GLN A 23 4.61 -6.82 2.77
C GLN A 23 4.11 -7.15 4.18
N ASN A 24 4.29 -8.36 4.67
CA ASN A 24 3.88 -8.78 6.02
C ASN A 24 5.05 -8.82 7.01
N ALA A 25 6.28 -8.55 6.57
CA ALA A 25 7.39 -8.38 7.49
C ALA A 25 7.21 -7.04 8.25
N PRO A 26 7.33 -7.02 9.58
CA PRO A 26 7.36 -5.76 10.31
C PRO A 26 8.50 -4.90 9.72
N PRO A 27 8.29 -3.58 9.55
CA PRO A 27 9.34 -2.70 9.05
C PRO A 27 10.58 -2.89 9.93
N ARG A 28 11.70 -3.22 9.30
CA ARG A 28 12.97 -3.34 10.05
C ARG A 28 13.27 -1.97 10.63
N PRO A 29 13.52 -1.84 11.92
CA PRO A 29 13.84 -0.57 12.52
C PRO A 29 15.08 -0.01 11.81
N MET A 30 14.95 1.23 11.34
CA MET A 30 16.03 1.96 10.69
C MET A 30 16.86 2.63 11.78
N LYS A 31 18.18 2.42 11.81
CA LYS A 31 19.05 3.14 12.73
C LYS A 31 19.40 4.52 12.16
N ILE A 32 19.19 5.56 12.95
CA ILE A 32 19.58 6.93 12.64
C ILE A 32 20.49 7.47 13.73
N LYS A 33 21.46 8.30 13.35
CA LYS A 33 22.40 8.94 14.25
C LYS A 33 22.16 10.44 14.28
N VAL A 34 22.06 11.03 15.45
CA VAL A 34 21.93 12.48 15.61
C VAL A 34 23.23 13.16 15.21
N THR A 35 23.16 14.13 14.32
CA THR A 35 24.30 14.90 13.78
C THR A 35 24.31 16.36 14.26
N ALA A 36 23.19 16.85 14.80
CA ALA A 36 23.12 18.17 15.41
C ALA A 36 23.59 18.12 16.86
N GLU A 37 24.21 19.18 17.35
CA GLU A 37 24.68 19.30 18.75
C GLU A 37 23.58 18.96 19.77
N GLN A 38 22.35 19.37 19.47
CA GLN A 38 21.14 18.98 20.19
C GLN A 38 19.98 18.84 19.21
N ALA A 39 19.32 17.69 19.20
CA ALA A 39 18.13 17.44 18.39
C ALA A 39 16.88 17.42 19.27
N ASN A 40 15.87 18.18 18.87
CA ASN A 40 14.59 18.21 19.58
C ASN A 40 13.72 17.04 19.18
N LEU A 41 13.39 16.18 20.14
CA LEU A 41 12.35 15.18 20.02
C LEU A 41 11.00 15.83 20.33
N ARG A 42 10.05 15.75 19.38
CA ARG A 42 8.78 16.46 19.45
C ARG A 42 7.59 15.51 19.55
N GLU A 43 6.52 15.99 20.12
CA GLU A 43 5.27 15.22 20.26
C GLU A 43 4.61 14.91 18.91
N LYS A 44 4.68 15.84 17.97
CA LYS A 44 4.09 15.73 16.61
C LYS A 44 5.12 16.08 15.55
N PRO A 45 4.96 15.63 14.28
CA PRO A 45 5.85 15.95 13.18
C PRO A 45 5.62 17.40 12.67
N ASP A 46 5.83 18.36 13.55
CA ASP A 46 5.66 19.78 13.32
C ASP A 46 6.66 20.57 14.15
N ILE A 47 7.28 21.59 13.53
CA ILE A 47 8.25 22.50 14.15
C ILE A 47 7.64 23.29 15.34
N GLY A 48 6.34 23.58 15.29
CA GLY A 48 5.60 24.26 16.37
C GLY A 48 5.17 23.36 17.52
N SER A 49 5.34 22.05 17.42
CA SER A 49 4.92 21.07 18.41
C SER A 49 5.81 21.10 19.65
N SER A 50 5.25 20.70 20.82
CA SER A 50 5.97 20.62 22.10
C SER A 50 7.21 19.74 22.00
N ILE A 51 8.29 20.17 22.62
CA ILE A 51 9.53 19.40 22.76
C ILE A 51 9.34 18.44 23.93
N VAL A 52 9.45 17.14 23.67
CA VAL A 52 9.36 16.07 24.67
C VAL A 52 10.71 15.87 25.34
N GLN A 53 11.79 15.87 24.54
CA GLN A 53 13.16 15.65 25.00
C GLN A 53 14.16 16.29 24.06
N GLN A 54 15.35 16.62 24.55
CA GLN A 54 16.51 16.99 23.73
C GLN A 54 17.50 15.85 23.70
N ILE A 55 17.91 15.47 22.49
CA ILE A 55 18.81 14.33 22.23
C ILE A 55 20.18 14.86 21.84
N PRO A 56 21.27 14.47 22.54
CA PRO A 56 22.61 14.95 22.24
C PRO A 56 23.16 14.35 20.92
N GLU A 57 24.14 15.06 20.33
CA GLU A 57 24.87 14.61 19.15
C GLU A 57 25.48 13.22 19.35
N GLY A 58 25.55 12.44 18.29
CA GLY A 58 26.13 11.11 18.30
C GLY A 58 25.21 10.00 18.79
N THR A 59 24.05 10.33 19.38
CA THR A 59 23.07 9.33 19.84
C THR A 59 22.52 8.53 18.65
N VAL A 60 22.53 7.20 18.75
CA VAL A 60 21.92 6.31 17.77
C VAL A 60 20.53 5.92 18.23
N LEU A 61 19.54 6.17 17.39
CA LEU A 61 18.12 5.92 17.66
C LEU A 61 17.57 4.88 16.68
N GLU A 62 16.57 4.13 17.12
CA GLU A 62 15.79 3.26 16.24
C GLU A 62 14.56 4.01 15.76
N ALA A 63 14.47 4.22 14.43
CA ALA A 63 13.31 4.83 13.81
C ALA A 63 12.34 3.73 13.37
N ASP A 64 11.11 3.80 13.89
CA ASP A 64 10.05 2.84 13.57
C ASP A 64 9.34 3.20 12.26
N ARG A 65 9.21 4.50 11.97
CA ARG A 65 8.52 5.00 10.76
C ARG A 65 9.01 6.40 10.37
N LYS A 66 8.77 6.76 9.10
CA LYS A 66 9.02 8.11 8.57
C LYS A 66 7.70 8.69 8.06
N ASP A 67 7.47 9.98 8.36
CA ASP A 67 6.34 10.75 7.85
C ASP A 67 6.87 12.11 7.32
N GLY A 68 6.83 12.27 5.99
CA GLY A 68 7.47 13.40 5.33
C GLY A 68 8.96 13.52 5.66
N GLU A 69 9.35 14.66 6.26
CA GLU A 69 10.72 14.96 6.71
C GLU A 69 10.97 14.57 8.18
N TRP A 70 10.09 13.78 8.80
CA TRP A 70 10.16 13.42 10.21
C TRP A 70 10.31 11.92 10.41
N TYR A 71 11.17 11.53 11.38
CA TYR A 71 11.34 10.15 11.85
C TYR A 71 10.67 10.00 13.21
N PHE A 72 9.83 9.00 13.38
CA PHE A 72 9.34 8.58 14.69
C PHE A 72 10.35 7.64 15.34
N VAL A 73 10.85 8.01 16.51
CA VAL A 73 11.91 7.28 17.23
C VAL A 73 11.49 6.97 18.66
N ARG A 74 12.09 5.93 19.20
CA ARG A 74 12.03 5.60 20.62
C ARG A 74 13.38 5.91 21.27
N TYR A 75 13.34 6.64 22.36
CA TYR A 75 14.51 7.01 23.15
C TYR A 75 14.37 6.48 24.56
N THR A 76 15.40 5.75 25.06
CA THR A 76 15.44 5.24 26.44
C THR A 76 16.14 6.26 27.31
N LEU A 77 15.43 6.74 28.34
CA LEU A 77 15.95 7.66 29.33
C LEU A 77 16.93 6.94 30.26
N GLU A 78 17.74 7.71 31.01
CA GLU A 78 18.72 7.19 31.97
C GLU A 78 18.07 6.41 33.13
N ASP A 79 16.82 6.71 33.46
CA ASP A 79 16.00 6.01 34.47
C ASP A 79 15.36 4.71 33.96
N GLY A 80 15.60 4.35 32.69
CA GLY A 80 15.02 3.18 32.02
C GLY A 80 13.63 3.41 31.42
N GLY A 81 13.07 4.61 31.53
CA GLY A 81 11.83 5.00 30.84
C GLY A 81 12.05 5.08 29.33
N VAL A 82 11.03 4.71 28.54
CA VAL A 82 11.06 4.82 27.08
C VAL A 82 10.07 5.89 26.66
N ILE A 83 10.56 6.89 25.93
CA ILE A 83 9.74 7.95 25.35
C ILE A 83 9.75 7.84 23.82
N GLY A 84 8.61 8.09 23.19
CA GLY A 84 8.46 8.16 21.74
C GLY A 84 8.29 9.61 21.28
N GLY A 85 8.80 9.94 20.12
CA GLY A 85 8.61 11.27 19.56
C GLY A 85 9.17 11.39 18.14
N TRP A 86 9.02 12.58 17.58
CA TRP A 86 9.39 12.91 16.23
C TRP A 86 10.66 13.75 16.17
N ILE A 87 11.60 13.38 15.31
CA ILE A 87 12.84 14.10 15.05
C ILE A 87 12.91 14.45 13.55
N HIS A 88 13.31 15.67 13.21
CA HIS A 88 13.39 16.13 11.83
C HIS A 88 14.62 15.55 11.12
N GLU A 89 14.50 15.17 9.85
CA GLU A 89 15.57 14.49 9.07
C GLU A 89 16.84 15.34 8.93
N SER A 90 16.75 16.67 8.94
CA SER A 90 17.93 17.55 8.89
C SER A 90 18.84 17.45 10.12
N LEU A 91 18.39 16.82 11.20
CA LEU A 91 19.12 16.69 12.47
C LEU A 91 19.75 15.30 12.65
N VAL A 92 19.56 14.39 11.67
CA VAL A 92 19.99 13.00 11.78
C VAL A 92 20.55 12.46 10.45
N GLU A 93 21.38 11.44 10.52
CA GLU A 93 21.90 10.69 9.38
C GLU A 93 21.50 9.22 9.50
N VAL A 94 21.11 8.59 8.39
CA VAL A 94 20.76 7.16 8.35
C VAL A 94 22.04 6.31 8.43
N VAL A 95 22.11 5.46 9.45
CA VAL A 95 23.22 4.52 9.62
C VAL A 95 22.94 3.25 8.80
N VAL A 96 23.61 3.10 7.67
CA VAL A 96 23.58 1.87 6.88
C VAL A 96 24.61 0.89 7.44
N GLU A 97 24.17 -0.17 8.09
CA GLU A 97 25.06 -1.24 8.57
C GLU A 97 25.71 -1.95 7.35
N GLY A 98 27.01 -1.75 7.17
CA GLY A 98 27.77 -2.43 6.12
C GLY A 98 28.49 -1.54 5.09
N ALA A 99 28.48 -0.22 5.22
CA ALA A 99 29.31 0.64 4.39
C ALA A 99 30.75 0.67 4.94
N PRO A 100 31.77 0.46 4.09
CA PRO A 100 33.16 0.60 4.53
C PRO A 100 33.47 2.04 4.97
N PRO A 101 34.37 2.27 5.95
CA PRO A 101 34.67 3.59 6.45
C PRO A 101 35.18 4.50 5.32
N LYS A 102 34.60 5.69 5.21
CA LYS A 102 35.02 6.73 4.27
C LYS A 102 36.49 7.07 4.55
N PRO A 103 37.37 7.04 3.56
CA PRO A 103 38.77 7.39 3.77
C PRO A 103 38.91 8.86 4.21
N GLU A 104 39.71 9.12 5.24
CA GLU A 104 40.12 10.46 5.67
C GLU A 104 40.73 11.22 4.48
N GLU A 105 40.17 12.37 4.20
CA GLU A 105 40.58 13.30 3.17
C GLU A 105 41.95 13.93 3.54
N LYS A 106 43.03 13.33 3.04
CA LYS A 106 44.35 13.97 3.04
C LYS A 106 44.32 15.12 2.03
N THR A 107 44.52 16.34 2.50
CA THR A 107 44.68 17.56 1.70
C THR A 107 45.71 17.30 0.59
N PRO A 108 45.34 17.41 -0.69
CA PRO A 108 46.30 17.25 -1.77
C PRO A 108 46.99 18.59 -2.11
N ALA A 109 48.28 18.49 -2.30
CA ALA A 109 49.08 19.53 -2.92
C ALA A 109 48.52 19.92 -4.30
N ARG A 110 48.62 21.22 -4.57
CA ARG A 110 48.17 21.93 -5.77
C ARG A 110 48.81 21.32 -7.03
N GLU A 111 48.08 20.46 -7.71
CA GLU A 111 48.41 19.94 -9.03
C GLU A 111 47.66 20.70 -10.13
N ALA A 112 48.34 20.76 -11.30
CA ALA A 112 47.96 21.51 -12.49
C ALA A 112 46.57 21.12 -13.04
N PRO A 113 45.90 22.02 -13.82
CA PRO A 113 44.50 21.80 -14.24
C PRO A 113 44.40 20.56 -15.16
N PRO A 114 43.46 19.65 -14.88
CA PRO A 114 43.22 18.51 -15.75
C PRO A 114 42.55 19.00 -17.05
N ARG A 115 43.13 18.52 -18.17
CA ARG A 115 42.50 18.65 -19.49
C ARG A 115 41.06 18.14 -19.41
N GLU A 116 40.13 19.00 -19.77
CA GLU A 116 38.70 18.63 -19.94
C GLU A 116 38.60 17.44 -20.88
N ARG A 117 38.37 16.25 -20.31
CA ARG A 117 37.79 15.15 -21.08
C ARG A 117 36.36 15.53 -21.37
N GLY A 118 36.12 15.96 -22.60
CA GLY A 118 34.80 16.22 -23.09
C GLY A 118 33.83 15.12 -22.68
N SER A 119 32.85 15.47 -21.89
CA SER A 119 31.72 14.62 -21.56
C SER A 119 31.07 14.18 -22.85
N ARG A 120 31.25 12.91 -23.24
CA ARG A 120 30.48 12.35 -24.35
C ARG A 120 29.01 12.52 -23.99
N PRO A 121 28.22 13.21 -24.81
CA PRO A 121 26.80 13.33 -24.55
C PRO A 121 26.24 11.91 -24.48
N VAL A 122 25.57 11.59 -23.38
CA VAL A 122 24.75 10.38 -23.26
C VAL A 122 23.74 10.47 -24.42
N ARG A 123 23.97 9.71 -25.47
CA ARG A 123 22.97 9.55 -26.53
C ARG A 123 21.78 8.85 -25.92
N ILE A 124 20.81 9.63 -25.45
CA ILE A 124 19.45 9.10 -25.19
C ILE A 124 19.03 8.46 -26.51
N GLY A 125 18.89 7.14 -26.50
CA GLY A 125 18.54 6.37 -27.68
C GLY A 125 17.32 7.00 -28.35
N ARG A 126 17.38 7.22 -29.66
CA ARG A 126 16.21 7.74 -30.40
C ARG A 126 15.02 6.85 -30.05
N ILE A 127 13.95 7.47 -29.58
CA ILE A 127 12.65 6.83 -29.41
C ILE A 127 12.28 6.29 -30.80
N ARG A 128 12.48 4.98 -31.02
CA ARG A 128 12.06 4.32 -32.25
C ARG A 128 10.63 3.88 -32.04
N THR A 129 9.75 4.33 -32.91
CA THR A 129 8.42 3.75 -33.04
C THR A 129 8.60 2.25 -33.32
N PRO A 130 7.92 1.35 -32.60
CA PRO A 130 8.02 -0.08 -32.87
C PRO A 130 7.70 -0.35 -34.35
N GLU A 131 8.71 -0.76 -35.11
CA GLU A 131 8.52 -1.09 -36.50
C GLU A 131 7.72 -2.41 -36.61
N PHE A 132 6.58 -2.36 -37.29
CA PHE A 132 5.79 -3.52 -37.59
C PHE A 132 6.56 -4.35 -38.66
N ARG A 133 7.28 -5.38 -38.23
CA ARG A 133 8.01 -6.27 -39.14
C ARG A 133 7.01 -7.21 -39.78
N THR A 134 6.86 -7.10 -41.11
CA THR A 134 6.14 -8.06 -41.95
C THR A 134 6.78 -9.44 -41.76
N GLY A 135 5.98 -10.40 -41.25
CA GLY A 135 6.42 -11.79 -41.01
C GLY A 135 6.63 -12.18 -39.53
N ALA A 136 6.53 -11.25 -38.58
CA ALA A 136 6.50 -11.58 -37.17
C ALA A 136 5.07 -11.95 -36.72
N ILE A 137 4.93 -12.87 -35.80
CA ILE A 137 3.64 -13.17 -35.16
C ILE A 137 3.25 -11.91 -34.38
N PRO A 138 2.08 -11.30 -34.70
CA PRO A 138 1.68 -10.04 -34.05
C PRO A 138 1.18 -10.22 -32.59
N LEU A 139 1.80 -11.17 -31.89
CA LEU A 139 1.48 -11.50 -30.51
C LEU A 139 2.49 -10.84 -29.57
N GLU A 140 2.01 -10.22 -28.53
CA GLU A 140 2.80 -9.56 -27.51
C GLU A 140 2.41 -10.08 -26.11
N PHE A 141 3.39 -10.31 -25.26
CA PHE A 141 3.20 -10.64 -23.86
C PHE A 141 3.82 -9.56 -22.99
N ALA A 142 3.12 -9.09 -21.97
CA ALA A 142 3.65 -8.10 -21.05
C ALA A 142 3.43 -8.51 -19.59
N VAL A 143 4.40 -8.11 -18.76
CA VAL A 143 4.31 -8.18 -17.31
C VAL A 143 4.54 -6.79 -16.73
N SER A 144 3.84 -6.47 -15.66
CA SER A 144 3.93 -5.15 -15.03
C SER A 144 3.81 -5.22 -13.51
N ALA A 145 4.37 -4.24 -12.85
CA ALA A 145 4.18 -3.98 -11.43
C ALA A 145 3.98 -2.48 -11.21
N GLY A 146 3.35 -2.09 -10.11
CA GLY A 146 3.09 -0.70 -9.84
C GLY A 146 2.36 -0.48 -8.51
N ILE A 147 1.92 0.75 -8.36
CA ILE A 147 1.12 1.20 -7.22
C ILE A 147 -0.20 1.77 -7.71
N ALA A 148 -1.21 1.67 -6.87
CA ALA A 148 -2.53 2.19 -7.17
C ALA A 148 -3.14 2.86 -5.94
N THR A 149 -3.90 3.92 -6.16
CA THR A 149 -4.74 4.48 -5.10
C THR A 149 -6.05 3.71 -4.99
N LEU A 150 -6.62 3.70 -3.80
CA LEU A 150 -7.90 3.10 -3.46
C LEU A 150 -8.76 4.10 -2.69
N SER A 151 -10.08 3.94 -2.78
CA SER A 151 -11.04 4.73 -2.01
C SER A 151 -12.11 3.84 -1.35
N PRO A 152 -11.76 2.84 -0.53
CA PRO A 152 -12.70 1.96 0.14
C PRO A 152 -13.33 2.66 1.35
N ARG A 153 -14.14 3.68 1.11
CA ARG A 153 -14.64 4.61 2.12
C ARG A 153 -15.34 3.91 3.28
N ASP A 154 -16.31 3.03 2.99
CA ASP A 154 -17.04 2.32 4.04
C ASP A 154 -16.13 1.47 4.93
N LEU A 155 -15.08 0.86 4.35
CA LEU A 155 -14.09 0.08 5.10
C LEU A 155 -13.24 0.98 6.00
N ASN A 156 -12.81 2.13 5.49
CA ASN A 156 -12.02 3.10 6.25
C ASN A 156 -12.85 3.74 7.37
N ASP A 157 -14.07 4.19 7.05
CA ASP A 157 -14.95 4.83 8.03
C ASP A 157 -15.38 3.82 9.11
N GLY A 158 -15.68 2.57 8.73
CA GLY A 158 -16.00 1.50 9.67
C GLY A 158 -14.81 1.13 10.58
N THR A 159 -13.58 1.22 10.06
CA THR A 159 -12.36 1.00 10.85
C THR A 159 -12.13 2.12 11.88
N ARG A 160 -12.31 3.38 11.47
CA ARG A 160 -12.22 4.53 12.37
C ARG A 160 -13.30 4.51 13.43
N GLY A 161 -14.54 4.21 13.01
CA GLY A 161 -15.67 4.17 13.93
C GLY A 161 -15.56 3.05 14.96
N TYR A 162 -14.96 1.90 14.61
CA TYR A 162 -14.66 0.86 15.59
C TYR A 162 -13.72 1.37 16.70
N ALA A 163 -12.63 2.03 16.34
CA ALA A 163 -11.70 2.60 17.31
C ALA A 163 -12.36 3.71 18.16
N GLY A 164 -13.18 4.58 17.51
CA GLY A 164 -13.92 5.63 18.20
C GLY A 164 -14.96 5.07 19.19
N LEU A 165 -15.73 4.07 18.78
CA LEU A 165 -16.74 3.42 19.64
C LEU A 165 -16.08 2.74 20.85
N THR A 166 -14.93 2.07 20.65
CA THR A 166 -14.16 1.49 21.75
C THR A 166 -13.69 2.60 22.70
N GLY A 167 -13.16 3.70 22.18
CA GLY A 167 -12.78 4.85 23.00
C GLY A 167 -13.94 5.42 23.82
N ALA A 168 -15.09 5.61 23.19
CA ALA A 168 -16.29 6.09 23.87
C ALA A 168 -16.74 5.13 24.99
N SER A 169 -16.59 3.81 24.82
CA SER A 169 -16.97 2.81 25.84
C SER A 169 -16.14 2.87 27.11
N ILE A 170 -14.93 3.41 27.07
CA ILE A 170 -14.02 3.58 28.22
C ILE A 170 -13.89 5.04 28.68
N GLY A 171 -14.70 5.96 28.12
CA GLY A 171 -14.63 7.37 28.45
C GLY A 171 -13.35 8.06 28.00
N ALA A 172 -12.81 7.71 26.83
CA ALA A 172 -11.60 8.32 26.29
C ALA A 172 -11.83 9.76 25.87
N LEU A 173 -10.95 10.65 26.31
CA LEU A 173 -11.01 12.09 26.00
C LEU A 173 -10.53 12.43 24.58
N THR A 174 -9.71 11.57 23.98
CA THR A 174 -9.17 11.78 22.63
C THR A 174 -9.70 10.70 21.67
N PRO A 175 -10.34 11.09 20.57
CA PRO A 175 -10.82 10.12 19.59
C PRO A 175 -9.66 9.41 18.92
N ALA A 176 -9.71 8.08 18.89
CA ALA A 176 -8.77 7.25 18.16
C ALA A 176 -9.11 7.29 16.66
N SER A 177 -8.15 7.58 15.81
CA SER A 177 -8.34 7.65 14.36
C SER A 177 -7.25 6.85 13.64
N PRO A 178 -7.48 5.55 13.36
CA PRO A 178 -6.54 4.76 12.59
C PRO A 178 -6.39 5.29 11.16
N ASP A 179 -5.21 5.07 10.60
CA ASP A 179 -4.88 5.47 9.26
C ASP A 179 -5.76 4.77 8.21
N ALA A 180 -6.21 5.54 7.23
CA ALA A 180 -7.03 5.01 6.16
C ALA A 180 -6.22 4.20 5.13
N LEU A 181 -6.84 3.17 4.57
CA LEU A 181 -6.30 2.42 3.45
C LEU A 181 -6.48 3.22 2.15
N HIS A 182 -5.37 3.74 1.60
CA HIS A 182 -5.37 4.53 0.36
C HIS A 182 -4.50 3.95 -0.74
N LEU A 183 -3.54 3.09 -0.42
CA LEU A 183 -2.57 2.54 -1.37
C LEU A 183 -2.68 1.03 -1.50
N ALA A 184 -2.39 0.55 -2.70
CA ALA A 184 -2.27 -0.85 -3.02
C ALA A 184 -1.10 -1.09 -3.97
N VAL A 185 -0.51 -2.26 -3.88
CA VAL A 185 0.40 -2.77 -4.91
C VAL A 185 -0.41 -3.39 -6.04
N LEU A 186 0.15 -3.27 -7.23
CA LEU A 186 -0.43 -3.78 -8.46
C LEU A 186 0.60 -4.63 -9.18
N ALA A 187 0.23 -5.84 -9.58
CA ALA A 187 1.01 -6.68 -10.48
C ALA A 187 0.09 -7.21 -11.58
N GLY A 188 0.58 -7.33 -12.81
CA GLY A 188 -0.27 -7.75 -13.91
C GLY A 188 0.47 -8.42 -15.03
N PHE A 189 -0.29 -9.18 -15.83
CA PHE A 189 0.16 -9.71 -17.09
C PHE A 189 -0.88 -9.41 -18.17
N GLU A 190 -0.41 -9.33 -19.40
CA GLU A 190 -1.21 -9.03 -20.58
C GLU A 190 -0.71 -9.87 -21.76
N LEU A 191 -1.63 -10.45 -22.50
CA LEU A 191 -1.42 -11.04 -23.81
C LEU A 191 -2.18 -10.20 -24.81
N SER A 192 -1.50 -9.62 -25.81
CA SER A 192 -2.13 -8.76 -26.80
C SER A 192 -1.77 -9.17 -28.22
N TYR A 193 -2.71 -8.96 -29.12
CA TYR A 193 -2.58 -9.17 -30.55
C TYR A 193 -2.61 -7.84 -31.26
N ARG A 194 -1.55 -7.53 -32.00
CA ARG A 194 -1.44 -6.28 -32.75
C ARG A 194 -2.17 -6.40 -34.08
N LEU A 195 -3.37 -5.79 -34.18
CA LEU A 195 -4.21 -5.76 -35.38
C LEU A 195 -3.64 -4.88 -36.50
N SER A 196 -2.93 -3.81 -36.08
CA SER A 196 -2.26 -2.89 -37.00
C SER A 196 -1.08 -2.21 -36.31
N PRO A 197 -0.23 -1.42 -37.00
CA PRO A 197 0.81 -0.63 -36.35
C PRO A 197 0.31 0.29 -35.26
N ARG A 198 -0.97 0.67 -35.31
CA ARG A 198 -1.59 1.63 -34.35
C ARG A 198 -2.57 1.00 -33.37
N LEU A 199 -2.97 -0.25 -33.56
CA LEU A 199 -4.05 -0.86 -32.77
C LEU A 199 -3.67 -2.27 -32.30
N ALA A 200 -3.83 -2.50 -31.01
CA ALA A 200 -3.71 -3.82 -30.40
C ALA A 200 -4.94 -4.13 -29.55
N LEU A 201 -5.35 -5.39 -29.54
CA LEU A 201 -6.38 -5.96 -28.69
C LEU A 201 -5.72 -6.91 -27.70
N GLY A 202 -6.04 -6.80 -26.43
CA GLY A 202 -5.41 -7.59 -25.37
C GLY A 202 -6.38 -8.21 -24.39
N LEU A 203 -5.93 -9.30 -23.80
CA LEU A 203 -6.50 -9.92 -22.59
C LEU A 203 -5.47 -9.83 -21.50
N GLY A 204 -5.88 -9.53 -20.28
CA GLY A 204 -4.96 -9.47 -19.16
C GLY A 204 -5.63 -9.75 -17.84
N ALA A 205 -4.81 -9.97 -16.83
CA ALA A 205 -5.26 -10.00 -15.46
C ALA A 205 -4.27 -9.24 -14.59
N ASP A 206 -4.81 -8.55 -13.58
CA ASP A 206 -4.00 -7.88 -12.56
C ASP A 206 -4.28 -8.52 -11.20
N PHE A 207 -3.35 -8.34 -10.30
CA PHE A 207 -3.50 -8.59 -8.88
C PHE A 207 -3.32 -7.25 -8.16
N LEU A 208 -4.34 -6.83 -7.43
CA LEU A 208 -4.35 -5.62 -6.63
C LEU A 208 -4.45 -6.00 -5.16
N SER A 209 -3.58 -5.50 -4.32
CA SER A 209 -3.62 -5.79 -2.88
C SER A 209 -3.21 -4.57 -2.06
N GLY A 210 -4.08 -4.17 -1.15
CA GLY A 210 -3.80 -3.12 -0.18
C GLY A 210 -4.24 -3.55 1.22
N SER A 211 -3.45 -3.26 2.21
CA SER A 211 -3.83 -3.37 3.62
C SER A 211 -3.08 -2.32 4.41
N ASN A 212 -3.72 -1.82 5.45
CA ASN A 212 -3.10 -0.95 6.44
C ASN A 212 -3.42 -1.50 7.83
N GLY A 213 -2.41 -1.64 8.68
CA GLY A 213 -2.59 -2.10 10.05
C GLY A 213 -2.16 -1.01 11.00
N ASP A 214 -3.01 -0.68 11.97
CA ASP A 214 -2.72 0.29 12.98
C ASP A 214 -3.00 -0.28 14.38
N THR A 215 -2.18 0.10 15.36
CA THR A 215 -2.33 -0.29 16.76
C THR A 215 -2.14 0.95 17.62
N MET A 216 -3.13 1.23 18.43
CA MET A 216 -3.15 2.42 19.28
C MET A 216 -3.56 2.04 20.71
N VAL A 217 -3.02 2.75 21.66
CA VAL A 217 -3.45 2.70 23.06
C VAL A 217 -4.45 3.83 23.29
N ILE A 218 -5.65 3.46 23.70
CA ILE A 218 -6.72 4.40 24.03
C ILE A 218 -6.84 4.43 25.54
N SER A 219 -6.65 5.60 26.14
CA SER A 219 -6.74 5.79 27.59
C SER A 219 -8.03 6.52 27.94
N GLY A 220 -8.85 5.88 28.75
CA GLY A 220 -10.01 6.48 29.41
C GLY A 220 -9.66 6.91 30.84
N GLU A 221 -10.68 7.35 31.59
CA GLU A 221 -10.49 7.83 32.98
C GLU A 221 -9.98 6.74 33.94
N LEU A 222 -10.40 5.50 33.75
CA LEU A 222 -10.11 4.37 34.67
C LEU A 222 -9.38 3.21 34.01
N LEU A 223 -9.46 3.12 32.69
CA LEU A 223 -9.00 1.97 31.91
C LEU A 223 -8.20 2.43 30.70
N SER A 224 -7.23 1.62 30.30
CA SER A 224 -6.55 1.77 29.01
C SER A 224 -6.73 0.48 28.21
N GLU A 225 -7.05 0.62 26.95
CA GLU A 225 -7.21 -0.49 26.01
C GLU A 225 -6.29 -0.33 24.80
N THR A 226 -5.73 -1.43 24.35
CA THR A 226 -4.98 -1.48 23.10
C THR A 226 -5.92 -1.91 21.98
N VAL A 227 -6.15 -1.03 21.01
CA VAL A 227 -6.98 -1.29 19.85
C VAL A 227 -6.10 -1.48 18.62
N SER A 228 -6.24 -2.62 17.96
CA SER A 228 -5.60 -2.91 16.68
C SER A 228 -6.63 -3.06 15.59
N THR A 229 -6.41 -2.39 14.47
CA THR A 229 -7.26 -2.45 13.29
C THR A 229 -6.44 -2.82 12.07
N LYS A 230 -6.99 -3.64 11.17
CA LYS A 230 -6.35 -4.00 9.91
C LYS A 230 -7.37 -4.15 8.79
N PRO A 231 -7.76 -3.06 8.13
CA PRO A 231 -8.50 -3.12 6.88
C PRO A 231 -7.65 -3.70 5.76
N SER A 232 -8.26 -4.45 4.87
CA SER A 232 -7.58 -5.03 3.72
C SER A 232 -8.51 -5.18 2.52
N VAL A 233 -7.97 -4.98 1.31
CA VAL A 233 -8.69 -5.17 0.07
C VAL A 233 -7.79 -5.89 -0.92
N ARG A 234 -8.35 -6.88 -1.63
CA ARG A 234 -7.72 -7.55 -2.76
C ARG A 234 -8.67 -7.54 -3.93
N GLY A 235 -8.13 -7.36 -5.13
CA GLY A 235 -8.89 -7.40 -6.37
C GLY A 235 -8.12 -8.17 -7.45
N VAL A 236 -8.83 -9.00 -8.19
CA VAL A 236 -8.30 -9.70 -9.36
C VAL A 236 -9.20 -9.42 -10.55
N PRO A 237 -8.94 -8.35 -11.32
CA PRO A 237 -9.60 -8.10 -12.59
C PRO A 237 -9.06 -9.01 -13.70
N VAL A 238 -9.95 -9.64 -14.44
CA VAL A 238 -9.67 -10.23 -15.76
C VAL A 238 -10.25 -9.28 -16.80
N LYS A 239 -9.43 -8.83 -17.76
CA LYS A 239 -9.74 -7.66 -18.58
C LYS A 239 -9.60 -7.93 -20.07
N ILE A 240 -10.47 -7.29 -20.86
CA ILE A 240 -10.30 -7.08 -22.30
C ILE A 240 -9.87 -5.64 -22.49
N MET A 241 -8.83 -5.41 -23.30
CA MET A 241 -8.23 -4.10 -23.46
C MET A 241 -7.99 -3.78 -24.94
N VAL A 242 -8.16 -2.51 -25.27
CA VAL A 242 -7.76 -1.95 -26.56
C VAL A 242 -6.66 -0.93 -26.31
N ARG A 243 -5.58 -1.02 -27.10
CA ARG A 243 -4.48 -0.06 -27.05
C ARG A 243 -4.33 0.60 -28.41
N PHE A 244 -4.30 1.94 -28.40
CA PHE A 244 -4.11 2.76 -29.58
C PHE A 244 -2.77 3.49 -29.48
N TYR A 245 -1.95 3.43 -30.53
CA TYR A 245 -0.65 4.06 -30.66
C TYR A 245 -0.75 5.25 -31.63
N PRO A 246 -0.85 6.50 -31.15
CA PRO A 246 -0.84 7.66 -32.02
C PRO A 246 0.50 7.89 -32.71
N GLY A 247 1.59 7.43 -32.13
CA GLY A 247 2.94 7.51 -32.66
C GLY A 247 4.01 7.63 -31.56
N ALA A 248 5.28 7.61 -31.97
CA ALA A 248 6.46 7.87 -31.12
C ALA A 248 6.55 7.04 -29.81
N GLY A 249 6.05 5.80 -29.81
CA GLY A 249 6.08 4.94 -28.61
C GLY A 249 5.07 5.33 -27.52
N ILE A 250 4.21 6.32 -27.79
CA ILE A 250 3.13 6.70 -26.87
C ILE A 250 1.89 5.85 -27.21
N TYR A 251 1.10 5.53 -26.18
CA TYR A 251 -0.18 4.85 -26.38
C TYR A 251 -1.24 5.30 -25.38
N VAL A 252 -2.49 5.11 -25.79
CA VAL A 252 -3.67 5.20 -24.93
C VAL A 252 -4.29 3.81 -24.85
N ARG A 253 -4.73 3.40 -23.67
CA ARG A 253 -5.35 2.11 -23.44
C ARG A 253 -6.71 2.30 -22.75
N GLY A 254 -7.71 1.56 -23.19
CA GLY A 254 -9.00 1.41 -22.53
C GLY A 254 -9.31 -0.05 -22.29
N GLY A 255 -9.98 -0.38 -21.20
CA GLY A 255 -10.33 -1.76 -20.89
C GLY A 255 -11.56 -1.89 -20.01
N LEU A 256 -12.23 -3.04 -20.16
CA LEU A 256 -13.31 -3.49 -19.29
C LEU A 256 -12.90 -4.81 -18.66
N GLY A 257 -13.21 -5.01 -17.39
CA GLY A 257 -12.82 -6.21 -16.65
C GLY A 257 -13.90 -6.73 -15.72
N LEU A 258 -13.88 -8.04 -15.54
CA LEU A 258 -14.59 -8.73 -14.49
C LEU A 258 -13.66 -8.83 -13.29
N TYR A 259 -14.05 -8.23 -12.19
CA TYR A 259 -13.30 -8.18 -10.93
C TYR A 259 -13.81 -9.25 -9.97
N SER A 260 -12.90 -10.02 -9.38
CA SER A 260 -13.14 -10.75 -8.14
C SER A 260 -12.53 -9.94 -7.02
N VAL A 261 -13.33 -9.48 -6.07
CA VAL A 261 -12.92 -8.58 -4.98
C VAL A 261 -13.12 -9.26 -3.65
N LYS A 262 -12.15 -9.11 -2.76
CA LYS A 262 -12.20 -9.53 -1.37
C LYS A 262 -11.89 -8.33 -0.48
N ALA A 263 -12.81 -7.98 0.40
CA ALA A 263 -12.60 -7.04 1.49
C ALA A 263 -12.46 -7.80 2.81
N GLY A 264 -11.59 -7.32 3.68
CA GLY A 264 -11.37 -7.90 4.99
C GLY A 264 -11.11 -6.82 6.04
N TYR A 265 -11.41 -7.16 7.28
CA TYR A 265 -11.06 -6.38 8.45
C TYR A 265 -10.61 -7.30 9.58
N LEU A 266 -9.75 -6.78 10.43
CA LEU A 266 -9.41 -7.34 11.72
C LEU A 266 -9.52 -6.20 12.74
N PHE A 267 -10.38 -6.40 13.72
CA PHE A 267 -10.54 -5.53 14.88
C PHE A 267 -10.16 -6.32 16.13
N ARG A 268 -9.28 -5.79 16.94
CA ARG A 268 -8.81 -6.42 18.16
C ARG A 268 -8.72 -5.37 19.26
N THR A 269 -9.29 -5.69 20.40
CA THR A 269 -9.20 -4.88 21.61
C THR A 269 -8.65 -5.74 22.74
N GLU A 270 -7.63 -5.22 23.41
CA GLU A 270 -7.00 -5.84 24.57
C GLU A 270 -6.99 -4.85 25.75
N GLY A 271 -7.51 -5.26 26.89
CA GLY A 271 -7.51 -4.44 28.10
C GLY A 271 -8.02 -5.23 29.29
N ALA A 272 -7.57 -4.87 30.51
CA ALA A 272 -8.00 -5.44 31.79
C ALA A 272 -8.05 -6.97 31.84
N GLY A 273 -7.10 -7.65 31.15
CA GLY A 273 -7.07 -9.13 31.08
C GLY A 273 -8.06 -9.75 30.10
N SER A 274 -8.79 -8.97 29.32
CA SER A 274 -9.71 -9.44 28.29
C SER A 274 -9.15 -9.17 26.88
N LEU A 275 -9.42 -10.11 25.97
CA LEU A 275 -9.15 -9.99 24.55
C LEU A 275 -10.46 -10.14 23.79
N GLN A 276 -10.77 -9.20 22.94
CA GLN A 276 -11.86 -9.29 21.97
C GLN A 276 -11.31 -9.12 20.56
N GLN A 277 -11.66 -10.01 19.65
CA GLN A 277 -11.24 -9.96 18.27
C GLN A 277 -12.42 -10.25 17.34
N SER A 278 -12.56 -9.45 16.31
CA SER A 278 -13.49 -9.68 15.20
C SER A 278 -12.74 -9.65 13.88
N LYS A 279 -12.78 -10.74 13.13
CA LYS A 279 -12.13 -10.90 11.84
C LYS A 279 -13.15 -11.21 10.77
N GLY A 280 -13.44 -10.26 9.92
CA GLY A 280 -14.36 -10.40 8.80
C GLY A 280 -13.65 -10.50 7.46
N SER A 281 -14.25 -11.26 6.55
CA SER A 281 -13.81 -11.38 5.16
C SER A 281 -15.01 -11.64 4.27
N ALA A 282 -15.19 -10.82 3.25
CA ALA A 282 -16.29 -10.93 2.30
C ALA A 282 -15.82 -10.73 0.85
N THR A 283 -16.50 -11.35 -0.10
CA THR A 283 -16.14 -11.35 -1.52
C THR A 283 -17.34 -10.94 -2.39
N ALA A 284 -17.04 -10.31 -3.51
CA ALA A 284 -17.99 -10.03 -4.57
C ALA A 284 -17.31 -10.14 -5.92
N THR A 285 -18.12 -10.29 -6.97
CA THR A 285 -17.70 -10.17 -8.36
C THR A 285 -18.51 -9.06 -9.05
N GLY A 286 -17.90 -8.37 -10.01
CA GLY A 286 -18.58 -7.31 -10.74
C GLY A 286 -17.72 -6.71 -11.83
N LEU A 287 -18.30 -5.79 -12.59
CA LEU A 287 -17.63 -5.12 -13.69
C LEU A 287 -16.92 -3.86 -13.24
N GLY A 288 -15.81 -3.55 -13.91
CA GLY A 288 -15.10 -2.28 -13.76
C GLY A 288 -14.43 -1.90 -15.08
N GLY A 289 -14.04 -0.65 -15.17
CA GLY A 289 -13.37 -0.09 -16.33
C GLY A 289 -12.03 0.55 -15.98
N GLU A 290 -11.15 0.63 -16.98
CA GLU A 290 -9.90 1.37 -16.84
C GLU A 290 -9.56 2.13 -18.13
N ALA A 291 -8.88 3.25 -17.94
CA ALA A 291 -8.26 4.00 -19.04
C ALA A 291 -6.84 4.37 -18.61
N ALA A 292 -5.90 4.32 -19.53
CA ALA A 292 -4.52 4.62 -19.24
C ALA A 292 -3.82 5.30 -20.43
N PHE A 293 -2.77 6.03 -20.10
CA PHE A 293 -1.83 6.61 -21.03
C PHE A 293 -0.43 6.14 -20.67
N GLY A 294 0.37 5.78 -21.68
CA GLY A 294 1.70 5.24 -21.46
C GLY A 294 2.70 5.55 -22.54
N GLY A 295 3.96 5.33 -22.18
CA GLY A 295 5.11 5.37 -23.10
C GLY A 295 5.80 4.02 -23.13
N GLU A 296 6.33 3.65 -24.29
CA GLU A 296 7.01 2.38 -24.54
C GLU A 296 8.32 2.63 -25.30
N TRP A 297 9.41 2.03 -24.84
CA TRP A 297 10.76 2.17 -25.38
C TRP A 297 11.37 0.80 -25.62
N ASP A 298 11.91 0.57 -26.81
CA ASP A 298 12.60 -0.68 -27.13
C ASP A 298 13.96 -0.74 -26.39
N VAL A 299 14.11 -1.75 -25.54
CA VAL A 299 15.37 -2.03 -24.80
C VAL A 299 16.17 -3.16 -25.45
N ALA A 300 15.50 -4.02 -26.24
CA ALA A 300 16.11 -5.08 -27.03
C ALA A 300 15.23 -5.35 -28.30
N PRO A 301 15.71 -6.13 -29.27
CA PRO A 301 15.03 -6.30 -30.57
C PRO A 301 13.57 -6.78 -30.50
N ARG A 302 13.18 -7.45 -29.42
CA ARG A 302 11.81 -7.96 -29.22
C ARG A 302 11.23 -7.56 -27.86
N THR A 303 11.97 -6.74 -27.09
CA THR A 303 11.60 -6.38 -25.73
C THR A 303 11.53 -4.88 -25.61
N SER A 304 10.43 -4.39 -25.09
CA SER A 304 10.26 -2.99 -24.73
C SER A 304 9.98 -2.85 -23.23
N PHE A 305 10.46 -1.75 -22.67
CA PHE A 305 10.08 -1.25 -21.36
C PHE A 305 8.93 -0.25 -21.54
N PHE A 306 7.97 -0.26 -20.65
CA PHE A 306 6.90 0.73 -20.67
C PHE A 306 6.63 1.31 -19.29
N VAL A 307 6.13 2.54 -19.29
CA VAL A 307 5.57 3.24 -18.13
C VAL A 307 4.15 3.65 -18.48
N GLU A 308 3.22 3.45 -17.55
CA GLU A 308 1.81 3.73 -17.76
C GLU A 308 1.20 4.38 -16.53
N ALA A 309 0.43 5.45 -16.72
CA ALA A 309 -0.43 6.05 -15.72
C ALA A 309 -1.90 5.88 -16.16
N GLY A 310 -2.77 5.53 -15.22
CA GLY A 310 -4.15 5.24 -15.55
C GLY A 310 -5.13 5.56 -14.44
N LEU A 311 -6.40 5.50 -14.84
CA LEU A 311 -7.57 5.64 -13.99
C LEU A 311 -8.33 4.32 -13.99
N ARG A 312 -8.85 3.93 -12.85
CA ARG A 312 -9.72 2.77 -12.69
C ARG A 312 -11.03 3.20 -12.04
N MET A 313 -12.13 2.64 -12.54
CA MET A 313 -13.48 2.80 -12.01
C MET A 313 -14.05 1.42 -11.70
N ALA A 314 -14.17 1.09 -10.41
CA ALA A 314 -14.66 -0.20 -9.96
C ALA A 314 -15.24 -0.07 -8.54
N SER A 315 -16.51 -0.39 -8.37
CA SER A 315 -17.22 -0.27 -7.10
C SER A 315 -18.11 -1.49 -6.91
N PHE A 316 -18.11 -2.06 -5.71
CA PHE A 316 -18.74 -3.34 -5.41
C PHE A 316 -19.57 -3.25 -4.13
N SER A 317 -20.79 -3.76 -4.20
CA SER A 317 -21.69 -3.88 -3.05
C SER A 317 -22.21 -5.31 -2.92
N GLY A 318 -22.82 -5.62 -1.77
CA GLY A 318 -23.38 -6.96 -1.55
C GLY A 318 -22.32 -8.06 -1.41
N LEU A 319 -21.14 -7.71 -0.88
CA LEU A 319 -20.10 -8.70 -0.58
C LEU A 319 -20.63 -9.68 0.46
N THR A 320 -20.46 -10.97 0.19
CA THR A 320 -20.84 -12.07 1.11
C THR A 320 -19.60 -12.78 1.66
N GLY A 321 -19.70 -13.24 2.88
CA GLY A 321 -18.55 -13.87 3.54
C GLY A 321 -18.85 -14.35 4.95
N ARG A 322 -17.88 -14.20 5.84
CA ARG A 322 -18.01 -14.62 7.24
C ARG A 322 -17.28 -13.67 8.18
N ASN A 323 -17.80 -13.55 9.39
CA ASN A 323 -17.12 -12.96 10.54
C ASN A 323 -16.75 -14.04 11.54
N VAL A 324 -15.57 -13.96 12.13
CA VAL A 324 -15.11 -14.80 13.23
C VAL A 324 -14.88 -13.90 14.42
N ALA A 325 -15.69 -14.05 15.44
CA ALA A 325 -15.56 -13.36 16.72
C ALA A 325 -14.90 -14.27 17.75
N THR A 326 -13.91 -13.77 18.47
CA THR A 326 -13.19 -14.48 19.54
C THR A 326 -13.11 -13.57 20.76
N SER A 327 -13.42 -14.10 21.93
CA SER A 327 -13.26 -13.41 23.21
C SER A 327 -12.53 -14.29 24.20
N SER A 328 -11.81 -13.70 25.15
CA SER A 328 -11.09 -14.45 26.19
C SER A 328 -12.04 -15.39 26.94
N GLY A 329 -11.65 -16.65 27.03
CA GLY A 329 -12.41 -17.68 27.74
C GLY A 329 -13.66 -18.20 27.04
N LEU A 330 -13.93 -17.78 25.79
CA LEU A 330 -15.06 -18.28 25.00
C LEU A 330 -14.59 -18.90 23.69
N ASP A 331 -15.37 -19.85 23.19
CA ASP A 331 -15.15 -20.44 21.88
C ASP A 331 -15.35 -19.40 20.76
N SER A 332 -14.57 -19.52 19.69
CA SER A 332 -14.73 -18.66 18.53
C SER A 332 -16.07 -18.88 17.84
N GLN A 333 -16.81 -17.83 17.64
CA GLN A 333 -18.09 -17.83 16.93
C GLN A 333 -17.88 -17.40 15.48
N THR A 334 -18.45 -18.17 14.54
CA THR A 334 -18.40 -17.87 13.11
C THR A 334 -19.81 -17.57 12.59
N GLU A 335 -19.99 -16.38 12.03
CA GLU A 335 -21.23 -15.93 11.42
C GLU A 335 -21.05 -15.73 9.91
N PRO A 336 -21.73 -16.51 9.05
CA PRO A 336 -21.79 -16.22 7.62
C PRO A 336 -22.81 -15.10 7.35
N GLY A 337 -22.57 -14.31 6.28
CA GLY A 337 -23.53 -13.25 5.96
C GLY A 337 -23.05 -12.28 4.90
N THR A 338 -23.65 -11.10 4.89
CA THR A 338 -23.31 -9.98 4.01
C THR A 338 -22.53 -8.92 4.77
N LEU A 339 -21.62 -8.24 4.08
CA LEU A 339 -20.89 -7.11 4.62
C LEU A 339 -21.81 -5.88 4.68
N TYR A 340 -22.10 -5.43 5.89
CA TYR A 340 -22.90 -4.24 6.16
C TYR A 340 -22.05 -3.09 6.68
N PHE A 341 -22.48 -1.88 6.33
CA PHE A 341 -22.03 -0.63 6.91
C PHE A 341 -23.24 -0.01 7.65
N PHE A 342 -23.00 0.47 8.87
CA PHE A 342 -24.05 1.05 9.72
C PHE A 342 -23.43 1.99 10.74
N HIS A 343 -24.26 2.82 11.36
CA HIS A 343 -23.84 3.64 12.49
C HIS A 343 -24.39 3.06 13.78
N LYS A 344 -23.61 3.13 14.85
CA LYS A 344 -24.01 2.72 16.20
C LYS A 344 -23.72 3.86 17.17
N THR A 345 -24.73 4.21 17.98
CA THR A 345 -24.58 5.22 19.02
C THR A 345 -23.71 4.69 20.15
N GLY A 346 -22.68 5.44 20.51
CA GLY A 346 -21.78 5.17 21.63
C GLY A 346 -22.35 5.63 22.98
N ALA A 347 -21.60 5.41 24.03
CA ALA A 347 -21.96 5.86 25.38
C ALA A 347 -21.95 7.39 25.54
N ASP A 348 -21.32 8.10 24.63
CA ASP A 348 -21.18 9.56 24.52
C ASP A 348 -22.24 10.18 23.59
N ASP A 349 -23.30 9.44 23.23
CA ASP A 349 -24.37 9.84 22.30
C ASP A 349 -23.91 10.16 20.87
N HIS A 350 -22.65 9.88 20.50
CA HIS A 350 -22.17 10.03 19.13
C HIS A 350 -22.40 8.77 18.30
N ALA A 351 -22.69 8.98 17.01
CA ALA A 351 -22.88 7.89 16.05
C ALA A 351 -21.55 7.50 15.40
N TYR A 352 -21.11 6.27 15.61
CA TYR A 352 -19.87 5.70 15.05
C TYR A 352 -20.16 4.80 13.88
N ALA A 353 -19.51 5.05 12.74
CA ALA A 353 -19.60 4.19 11.57
C ALA A 353 -18.95 2.84 11.86
N LEU A 354 -19.63 1.76 11.54
CA LEU A 354 -19.14 0.39 11.72
C LEU A 354 -19.26 -0.41 10.43
N ILE A 355 -18.41 -1.41 10.30
CA ILE A 355 -18.47 -2.38 9.21
C ILE A 355 -18.37 -3.79 9.78
N SER A 356 -19.27 -4.67 9.37
CA SER A 356 -19.26 -6.07 9.84
C SER A 356 -19.98 -6.98 8.86
N VAL A 357 -19.53 -8.24 8.79
CA VAL A 357 -20.29 -9.30 8.12
C VAL A 357 -21.32 -9.83 9.10
N ARG A 358 -22.60 -9.80 8.69
CA ARG A 358 -23.76 -10.21 9.50
C ARG A 358 -24.71 -11.08 8.70
N GLY A 359 -25.35 -12.01 9.37
CA GLY A 359 -26.38 -12.89 8.78
C GLY A 359 -27.66 -12.14 8.38
N SER A 360 -27.97 -11.05 9.07
CA SER A 360 -29.11 -10.16 8.80
C SER A 360 -28.70 -8.69 8.81
N VAL A 361 -29.58 -7.83 8.33
CA VAL A 361 -29.39 -6.38 8.42
C VAL A 361 -29.29 -5.98 9.91
N PRO A 362 -28.23 -5.26 10.32
CA PRO A 362 -28.11 -4.78 11.70
C PRO A 362 -29.32 -3.93 12.09
N SER A 363 -29.96 -4.28 13.20
CA SER A 363 -31.18 -3.61 13.69
C SER A 363 -31.25 -3.52 15.22
N GLU A 364 -30.12 -3.74 15.90
CA GLU A 364 -30.02 -3.66 17.35
C GLU A 364 -30.21 -2.21 17.84
N ALA A 365 -30.55 -2.03 19.12
CA ALA A 365 -30.73 -0.71 19.71
C ALA A 365 -29.50 0.20 19.47
N GLY A 366 -29.73 1.43 19.07
CA GLY A 366 -28.71 2.41 18.73
C GLY A 366 -28.08 2.23 17.33
N VAL A 367 -28.54 1.27 16.55
CA VAL A 367 -28.12 1.12 15.14
C VAL A 367 -29.01 1.93 14.22
N VAL A 368 -28.40 2.73 13.34
CA VAL A 368 -29.07 3.52 12.31
C VAL A 368 -28.31 3.39 10.98
N ASP A 369 -28.99 3.74 9.88
CA ASP A 369 -28.41 3.78 8.51
C ASP A 369 -27.76 2.48 8.04
N ALA A 370 -28.29 1.33 8.47
CA ALA A 370 -27.74 0.03 8.09
C ALA A 370 -27.99 -0.23 6.59
N ARG A 371 -26.90 -0.46 5.86
CA ARG A 371 -26.92 -0.76 4.42
C ARG A 371 -25.82 -1.74 4.04
N ARG A 372 -25.92 -2.37 2.88
CA ARG A 372 -24.83 -3.14 2.33
C ARG A 372 -23.62 -2.23 2.12
N ALA A 373 -22.45 -2.67 2.58
CA ALA A 373 -21.22 -1.92 2.40
C ALA A 373 -20.83 -1.83 0.92
N ASN A 374 -20.25 -0.69 0.55
CA ASN A 374 -19.70 -0.44 -0.77
C ASN A 374 -18.17 -0.38 -0.70
N ILE A 375 -17.52 -1.27 -1.44
CA ILE A 375 -16.05 -1.31 -1.55
C ILE A 375 -15.65 -0.71 -2.88
N ASN A 376 -15.18 0.53 -2.83
CA ASN A 376 -14.74 1.28 -4.00
C ASN A 376 -13.24 1.10 -4.23
N LEU A 377 -12.89 0.48 -5.36
CA LEU A 377 -11.51 0.31 -5.83
C LEU A 377 -11.11 1.34 -6.88
N SER A 378 -11.96 2.32 -7.14
CA SER A 378 -11.64 3.39 -8.09
C SER A 378 -10.46 4.22 -7.60
N GLY A 379 -9.64 4.67 -8.55
CA GLY A 379 -8.46 5.46 -8.24
C GLY A 379 -7.50 5.53 -9.42
N THR A 380 -6.33 6.09 -9.17
CA THR A 380 -5.23 6.18 -10.12
C THR A 380 -4.28 5.01 -9.95
N ALA A 381 -3.51 4.69 -10.98
CA ALA A 381 -2.44 3.71 -10.93
C ALA A 381 -1.25 4.19 -11.76
N VAL A 382 -0.05 3.89 -11.27
CA VAL A 382 1.17 4.02 -12.06
C VAL A 382 1.83 2.65 -12.08
N ARG A 383 2.18 2.18 -13.28
CA ARG A 383 2.84 0.90 -13.46
C ARG A 383 4.01 1.00 -14.42
N VAL A 384 4.97 0.12 -14.23
CA VAL A 384 6.10 -0.11 -15.13
C VAL A 384 6.10 -1.57 -15.55
N GLY A 385 6.65 -1.87 -16.70
CA GLY A 385 6.67 -3.25 -17.15
C GLY A 385 7.55 -3.50 -18.36
N LEU A 386 7.61 -4.76 -18.70
CA LEU A 386 8.30 -5.25 -19.90
C LEU A 386 7.28 -5.89 -20.83
N ARG A 387 7.44 -5.66 -22.12
CA ARG A 387 6.65 -6.28 -23.19
C ARG A 387 7.57 -7.01 -24.14
N TYR A 388 7.25 -8.26 -24.40
CA TYR A 388 7.94 -9.11 -25.36
C TYR A 388 7.06 -9.33 -26.59
N ARG A 389 7.66 -9.19 -27.79
CA ARG A 389 7.04 -9.41 -29.09
C ARG A 389 7.57 -10.70 -29.70
N PHE A 390 6.67 -11.58 -30.12
CA PHE A 390 7.03 -12.88 -30.74
C PHE A 390 7.41 -12.77 -32.21
#